data_8d1f981327cedadcd5d43ef1dc1c9025
#
_entry.id   8d1f981327cedadcd5d43ef1dc1c9025
#
_cell.length_a   1.000
_cell.length_b   1.000
_cell.length_c   1.000
_cell.angle_alpha   90.00
_cell.angle_beta   90.00
_cell.angle_gamma   90.00
#
_symmetry.space_group_name_H-M   'P 1'
#
loop_
_entity.id
_entity.type
_entity.pdbx_description
1 polymer ?
#
loop_
_entity_poly.entity_id
_entity_poly.type
_entity_poly.pdbx_seq_one_letter_code
_entity_poly.pdbx_strand_id
1 'polypeptide(L)'
;MKEIIEWECLKTRKGERLEFELFCFHLASQMFNGYGRVEYFYNTPGSEFYIELNKPLEYEGKKYLAGDVLGWQAKYWRGSNDDGNSPLGSDHKKELVEGFKKTKTYRPNVKLWIICTPGSFVQREWDKLLSGLKLIDADCDFCSWHKDIFEDFFLKDTNR
;
A
#
# COMPACT_ATOMS: atom_id res chain seq x y z
N MET A 1 -19.18 -15.02 13.93
CA MET A 1 -17.84 -14.97 14.55
C MET A 1 -16.95 -14.06 13.74
N LYS A 2 -16.25 -13.19 14.40
CA LYS A 2 -15.28 -12.32 13.72
C LYS A 2 -14.02 -13.10 13.41
N GLU A 3 -13.60 -13.08 12.18
CA GLU A 3 -12.29 -13.58 11.80
C GLU A 3 -11.30 -12.43 11.86
N ILE A 4 -10.21 -12.66 12.54
CA ILE A 4 -9.15 -11.68 12.71
C ILE A 4 -7.96 -12.15 11.88
N ILE A 5 -7.36 -11.23 11.14
CA ILE A 5 -6.14 -11.55 10.39
C ILE A 5 -5.02 -11.85 11.39
N GLU A 6 -4.50 -13.07 11.32
CA GLU A 6 -3.42 -13.48 12.20
C GLU A 6 -2.08 -13.26 11.50
N TRP A 7 -1.51 -12.09 11.73
CA TRP A 7 -0.23 -11.74 11.14
C TRP A 7 0.90 -12.67 11.56
N GLU A 8 0.75 -13.32 12.70
CA GLU A 8 1.74 -14.29 13.18
C GLU A 8 1.88 -15.49 12.24
N CYS A 9 0.80 -15.87 11.56
CA CYS A 9 0.83 -16.96 10.59
C CYS A 9 1.74 -16.63 9.40
N LEU A 10 1.79 -15.37 9.00
CA LEU A 10 2.68 -14.93 7.93
C LEU A 10 4.14 -14.89 8.40
N LYS A 11 4.35 -14.53 9.65
CA LYS A 11 5.69 -14.36 10.21
C LYS A 11 6.47 -15.66 10.32
N THR A 12 5.79 -16.77 10.56
CA THR A 12 6.44 -18.06 10.77
C THR A 12 6.74 -18.80 9.47
N ARG A 13 6.30 -18.27 8.33
CA ARG A 13 6.47 -18.90 7.03
C ARG A 13 7.67 -18.35 6.29
N LYS A 14 8.36 -19.25 5.57
CA LYS A 14 9.40 -18.83 4.63
C LYS A 14 8.73 -18.05 3.50
N GLY A 15 9.18 -16.80 3.27
CA GLY A 15 8.58 -15.96 2.25
C GLY A 15 7.39 -15.13 2.71
N GLU A 16 7.32 -14.82 4.01
CA GLU A 16 6.24 -14.01 4.58
C GLU A 16 6.03 -12.67 3.88
N ARG A 17 7.11 -12.06 3.38
CA ARG A 17 7.02 -10.80 2.63
C ARG A 17 6.25 -10.99 1.34
N LEU A 18 6.54 -12.05 0.62
CA LEU A 18 5.84 -12.37 -0.63
C LEU A 18 4.37 -12.67 -0.37
N GLU A 19 4.06 -13.41 0.70
CA GLU A 19 2.69 -13.71 1.05
C GLU A 19 1.90 -12.44 1.36
N PHE A 20 2.51 -11.49 2.08
CA PHE A 20 1.87 -10.20 2.36
C PHE A 20 1.66 -9.39 1.07
N GLU A 21 2.66 -9.36 0.19
CA GLU A 21 2.53 -8.68 -1.10
C GLU A 21 1.37 -9.25 -1.92
N LEU A 22 1.27 -10.58 -1.98
CA LEU A 22 0.20 -11.25 -2.71
C LEU A 22 -1.16 -11.01 -2.07
N PHE A 23 -1.23 -10.95 -0.75
CA PHE A 23 -2.46 -10.58 -0.04
C PHE A 23 -2.92 -9.18 -0.47
N CYS A 24 -2.01 -8.21 -0.45
CA CYS A 24 -2.31 -6.85 -0.86
C CYS A 24 -2.72 -6.78 -2.35
N PHE A 25 -2.05 -7.55 -3.19
CA PHE A 25 -2.37 -7.64 -4.61
C PHE A 25 -3.80 -8.15 -4.83
N HIS A 26 -4.19 -9.22 -4.13
CA HIS A 26 -5.54 -9.75 -4.24
C HIS A 26 -6.59 -8.77 -3.72
N LEU A 27 -6.28 -8.09 -2.63
CA LEU A 27 -7.16 -7.06 -2.08
C LEU A 27 -7.37 -5.93 -3.08
N ALA A 28 -6.29 -5.42 -3.66
CA ALA A 28 -6.36 -4.37 -4.68
C ALA A 28 -7.17 -4.83 -5.90
N SER A 29 -6.95 -6.06 -6.35
CA SER A 29 -7.67 -6.63 -7.50
C SER A 29 -9.17 -6.68 -7.24
N GLN A 30 -9.59 -7.01 -6.03
CA GLN A 30 -11.01 -7.04 -5.67
C GLN A 30 -11.59 -5.64 -5.56
N MET A 31 -10.88 -4.73 -4.89
CA MET A 31 -11.38 -3.37 -4.67
C MET A 31 -11.52 -2.57 -5.97
N PHE A 32 -10.63 -2.78 -6.91
CA PHE A 32 -10.62 -2.03 -8.16
C PHE A 32 -11.09 -2.85 -9.36
N ASN A 33 -11.80 -3.94 -9.09
CA ASN A 33 -12.40 -4.75 -10.15
C ASN A 33 -13.32 -3.89 -11.01
N GLY A 34 -13.14 -3.96 -12.33
CA GLY A 34 -13.90 -3.15 -13.27
C GLY A 34 -13.25 -1.83 -13.66
N TYR A 35 -12.21 -1.39 -12.95
CA TYR A 35 -11.48 -0.15 -13.26
C TYR A 35 -10.20 -0.38 -14.06
N GLY A 36 -9.87 -1.63 -14.28
CA GLY A 36 -8.69 -2.04 -15.00
C GLY A 36 -8.15 -3.34 -14.42
N ARG A 37 -6.98 -3.73 -14.88
CA ARG A 37 -6.31 -4.92 -14.39
C ARG A 37 -5.15 -4.50 -13.51
N VAL A 38 -5.12 -4.98 -12.27
CA VAL A 38 -3.97 -4.80 -11.39
C VAL A 38 -2.89 -5.77 -11.85
N GLU A 39 -1.71 -5.24 -12.18
CA GLU A 39 -0.58 -6.03 -12.65
C GLU A 39 0.50 -6.10 -11.60
N TYR A 40 0.98 -7.30 -11.33
CA TYR A 40 2.02 -7.58 -10.34
C TYR A 40 3.36 -7.77 -11.04
N PHE A 41 4.39 -7.08 -10.54
CA PHE A 41 5.74 -7.15 -11.09
C PHE A 41 6.70 -7.63 -10.01
N TYR A 42 7.06 -8.89 -10.08
CA TYR A 42 7.98 -9.51 -9.14
C TYR A 42 9.40 -8.97 -9.33
N ASN A 43 10.05 -8.63 -8.22
CA ASN A 43 11.42 -8.13 -8.20
C ASN A 43 11.69 -6.86 -9.01
N THR A 44 10.68 -6.02 -9.22
CA THR A 44 10.92 -4.72 -9.83
C THR A 44 11.28 -3.68 -8.77
N PRO A 45 12.19 -2.75 -9.08
CA PRO A 45 12.43 -1.63 -8.18
C PRO A 45 11.19 -0.74 -8.04
N GLY A 46 10.93 -0.27 -6.83
CA GLY A 46 9.76 0.57 -6.55
C GLY A 46 8.55 -0.27 -6.17
N SER A 47 7.39 0.11 -6.69
CA SER A 47 6.12 -0.52 -6.34
C SER A 47 5.99 -1.93 -6.90
N GLU A 48 5.35 -2.81 -6.14
CA GLU A 48 5.18 -4.21 -6.53
C GLU A 48 4.05 -4.41 -7.54
N PHE A 49 3.01 -3.57 -7.51
CA PHE A 49 1.91 -3.70 -8.45
C PHE A 49 1.27 -2.35 -8.77
N TYR A 50 0.59 -2.32 -9.92
CA TYR A 50 0.00 -1.10 -10.48
C TYR A 50 -1.32 -1.41 -11.16
N ILE A 51 -2.17 -0.38 -11.28
CA ILE A 51 -3.32 -0.41 -12.18
C ILE A 51 -3.30 0.86 -13.03
N GLU A 52 -3.54 0.71 -14.33
CA GLU A 52 -3.86 1.83 -15.19
C GLU A 52 -5.38 1.85 -15.35
N LEU A 53 -5.99 2.96 -14.95
CA LEU A 53 -7.45 3.05 -14.96
C LEU A 53 -8.00 3.07 -16.38
N ASN A 54 -9.06 2.28 -16.63
CA ASN A 54 -9.74 2.28 -17.91
C ASN A 54 -10.98 3.17 -17.92
N LYS A 55 -11.35 3.75 -16.78
CA LYS A 55 -12.46 4.68 -16.62
C LYS A 55 -12.22 5.54 -15.38
N PRO A 56 -12.94 6.66 -15.22
CA PRO A 56 -12.78 7.51 -14.04
C PRO A 56 -13.09 6.76 -12.75
N LEU A 57 -12.35 7.08 -11.71
CA LEU A 57 -12.48 6.50 -10.38
C LEU A 57 -12.55 7.61 -9.34
N GLU A 58 -13.44 7.46 -8.37
CA GLU A 58 -13.43 8.29 -7.16
C GLU A 58 -13.00 7.41 -5.99
N TYR A 59 -11.96 7.84 -5.28
CA TYR A 59 -11.41 7.08 -4.17
C TYR A 59 -10.93 8.04 -3.09
N GLU A 60 -11.36 7.84 -1.85
CA GLU A 60 -10.97 8.67 -0.71
C GLU A 60 -11.24 10.16 -0.96
N GLY A 61 -12.34 10.49 -1.62
CA GLY A 61 -12.71 11.87 -1.94
C GLY A 61 -11.91 12.51 -3.07
N LYS A 62 -11.05 11.76 -3.73
CA LYS A 62 -10.26 12.22 -4.87
C LYS A 62 -10.78 11.58 -6.15
N LYS A 63 -10.64 12.31 -7.26
CA LYS A 63 -11.06 11.82 -8.58
C LYS A 63 -9.84 11.58 -9.45
N TYR A 64 -9.85 10.42 -10.09
CA TYR A 64 -8.81 10.01 -11.03
C TYR A 64 -9.43 9.74 -12.38
N LEU A 65 -8.68 9.98 -13.44
CA LEU A 65 -9.17 9.87 -14.81
C LEU A 65 -8.74 8.56 -15.44
N ALA A 66 -9.43 8.16 -16.51
CA ALA A 66 -8.96 7.06 -17.33
C ALA A 66 -7.53 7.35 -17.81
N GLY A 67 -6.65 6.35 -17.70
CA GLY A 67 -5.24 6.51 -18.03
C GLY A 67 -4.35 6.86 -16.83
N ASP A 68 -4.92 7.31 -15.73
CA ASP A 68 -4.15 7.53 -14.51
C ASP A 68 -3.69 6.19 -13.93
N VAL A 69 -2.53 6.19 -13.30
CA VAL A 69 -1.94 4.99 -12.71
C VAL A 69 -1.94 5.11 -11.19
N LEU A 70 -2.40 4.04 -10.55
CA LEU A 70 -2.28 3.85 -9.11
C LEU A 70 -1.21 2.79 -8.87
N GLY A 71 -0.33 3.03 -7.88
CA GLY A 71 0.73 2.09 -7.54
C GLY A 71 0.71 1.73 -6.06
N TRP A 72 1.16 0.54 -5.75
CA TRP A 72 1.21 0.01 -4.39
C TRP A 72 2.61 -0.40 -4.02
N GLN A 73 3.03 -0.03 -2.80
CA GLN A 73 4.27 -0.50 -2.19
C GLN A 73 3.88 -1.30 -0.95
N ALA A 74 4.15 -2.59 -0.96
CA ALA A 74 3.82 -3.46 0.16
C ALA A 74 5.07 -3.79 0.97
N LYS A 75 5.02 -3.55 2.27
CA LYS A 75 6.12 -3.82 3.20
C LYS A 75 5.56 -4.52 4.44
N TYR A 76 6.07 -5.71 4.73
CA TYR A 76 5.62 -6.44 5.90
C TYR A 76 6.33 -5.95 7.17
N TRP A 77 5.97 -4.74 7.58
CA TRP A 77 6.48 -4.11 8.80
C TRP A 77 5.37 -4.10 9.85
N ARG A 78 5.60 -4.75 10.97
CA ARG A 78 4.63 -4.84 12.06
C ARG A 78 4.82 -3.75 13.11
N GLY A 79 5.85 -2.94 12.97
CA GLY A 79 6.23 -1.89 13.90
C GLY A 79 7.75 -1.77 13.93
N SER A 80 8.29 -0.74 14.57
CA SER A 80 9.74 -0.50 14.61
C SER A 80 10.50 -1.65 15.30
N ASN A 81 9.85 -2.35 16.23
CA ASN A 81 10.41 -3.49 16.94
C ASN A 81 9.83 -4.83 16.48
N ASP A 82 9.08 -4.82 15.39
CA ASP A 82 8.40 -5.99 14.83
C ASP A 82 7.48 -6.69 15.85
N ASP A 83 6.90 -5.93 16.76
CA ASP A 83 6.07 -6.44 17.86
C ASP A 83 4.56 -6.27 17.63
N GLY A 84 4.17 -5.59 16.55
CA GLY A 84 2.78 -5.31 16.24
C GLY A 84 2.18 -4.15 17.01
N ASN A 85 2.92 -3.52 17.92
CA ASN A 85 2.43 -2.46 18.79
C ASN A 85 3.19 -1.15 18.68
N SER A 86 4.49 -1.20 18.36
CA SER A 86 5.28 0.02 18.21
C SER A 86 5.02 0.69 16.86
N PRO A 87 5.04 2.03 16.79
CA PRO A 87 4.89 2.72 15.52
C PRO A 87 6.11 2.51 14.62
N LEU A 88 5.91 2.73 13.32
CA LEU A 88 6.99 2.68 12.35
C LEU A 88 7.93 3.87 12.54
N GLY A 89 9.20 3.66 12.28
CA GLY A 89 10.26 4.63 12.59
C GLY A 89 10.83 5.34 11.35
N SER A 90 11.91 6.10 11.61
CA SER A 90 12.54 6.93 10.57
C SER A 90 13.18 6.11 9.45
N ASP A 91 13.71 4.93 9.75
CA ASP A 91 14.28 4.05 8.73
C ASP A 91 13.22 3.58 7.74
N HIS A 92 12.01 3.30 8.23
CA HIS A 92 10.87 2.93 7.39
C HIS A 92 10.47 4.08 6.46
N LYS A 93 10.41 5.31 6.98
CA LYS A 93 10.11 6.50 6.18
C LYS A 93 11.14 6.67 5.06
N LYS A 94 12.41 6.52 5.39
CA LYS A 94 13.51 6.68 4.44
C LYS A 94 13.40 5.66 3.30
N GLU A 95 13.10 4.42 3.65
CA GLU A 95 12.93 3.35 2.66
C GLU A 95 11.76 3.61 1.74
N LEU A 96 10.65 4.15 2.28
CA LEU A 96 9.48 4.51 1.49
C LEU A 96 9.79 5.66 0.52
N VAL A 97 10.51 6.68 0.97
CA VAL A 97 10.90 7.79 0.10
C VAL A 97 11.76 7.28 -1.07
N GLU A 98 12.73 6.42 -0.80
CA GLU A 98 13.55 5.82 -1.84
C GLU A 98 12.72 4.95 -2.78
N GLY A 99 11.77 4.19 -2.23
CA GLY A 99 10.85 3.38 -3.04
C GLY A 99 10.00 4.23 -3.97
N PHE A 100 9.52 5.36 -3.50
CA PHE A 100 8.73 6.27 -4.34
C PHE A 100 9.57 6.91 -5.45
N LYS A 101 10.81 7.28 -5.16
CA LYS A 101 11.72 7.78 -6.20
C LYS A 101 11.86 6.77 -7.33
N LYS A 102 12.06 5.50 -6.99
CA LYS A 102 12.15 4.42 -7.98
C LYS A 102 10.84 4.25 -8.73
N THR A 103 9.72 4.30 -8.02
CA THR A 103 8.39 4.22 -8.64
C THR A 103 8.21 5.30 -9.69
N LYS A 104 8.53 6.55 -9.38
CA LYS A 104 8.40 7.67 -10.31
C LYS A 104 9.33 7.55 -11.50
N THR A 105 10.48 6.92 -11.33
CA THR A 105 11.41 6.69 -12.44
C THR A 105 10.79 5.72 -13.46
N TYR A 106 10.14 4.65 -13.01
CA TYR A 106 9.56 3.65 -13.90
C TYR A 106 8.14 3.99 -14.34
N ARG A 107 7.37 4.70 -13.50
CA ARG A 107 5.98 5.06 -13.76
C ARG A 107 5.74 6.53 -13.41
N PRO A 108 6.20 7.47 -14.26
CA PRO A 108 6.06 8.90 -13.95
C PRO A 108 4.62 9.36 -13.80
N ASN A 109 3.66 8.63 -14.38
CA ASN A 109 2.25 8.97 -14.37
C ASN A 109 1.46 8.38 -13.19
N VAL A 110 2.13 7.88 -12.16
CA VAL A 110 1.45 7.45 -10.93
C VAL A 110 0.82 8.67 -10.27
N LYS A 111 -0.50 8.61 -10.05
CA LYS A 111 -1.29 9.70 -9.46
C LYS A 111 -1.71 9.43 -8.03
N LEU A 112 -1.73 8.16 -7.63
CA LEU A 112 -1.97 7.74 -6.25
C LEU A 112 -0.98 6.63 -5.92
N TRP A 113 -0.27 6.80 -4.82
CA TRP A 113 0.65 5.79 -4.32
C TRP A 113 0.15 5.28 -2.98
N ILE A 114 -0.07 3.99 -2.89
CA ILE A 114 -0.67 3.34 -1.73
C ILE A 114 0.40 2.53 -1.01
N ILE A 115 0.64 2.87 0.24
CA ILE A 115 1.62 2.20 1.08
C ILE A 115 0.90 1.15 1.90
N CYS A 116 1.26 -0.12 1.71
CA CYS A 116 0.63 -1.24 2.40
C CYS A 116 1.59 -1.80 3.45
N THR A 117 1.19 -1.75 4.71
CA THR A 117 1.99 -2.29 5.81
C THR A 117 1.08 -2.61 7.00
N PRO A 118 1.31 -3.73 7.71
CA PRO A 118 0.55 -4.02 8.94
C PRO A 118 0.79 -2.99 10.04
N GLY A 119 1.99 -2.44 10.12
CA GLY A 119 2.30 -1.38 11.06
C GLY A 119 1.81 -0.03 10.60
N SER A 120 1.91 0.98 11.44
CA SER A 120 1.48 2.33 11.11
C SER A 120 2.43 3.36 11.70
N PHE A 121 2.39 4.56 11.13
CA PHE A 121 3.10 5.72 11.68
C PHE A 121 2.15 6.50 12.59
N VAL A 122 2.71 7.13 13.64
CA VAL A 122 1.94 8.15 14.35
C VAL A 122 1.70 9.31 13.41
N GLN A 123 0.63 10.10 13.66
CA GLN A 123 0.20 11.15 12.73
C GLN A 123 1.32 12.13 12.37
N ARG A 124 2.10 12.56 13.36
CA ARG A 124 3.21 13.48 13.12
C ARG A 124 4.25 12.91 12.17
N GLU A 125 4.56 11.62 12.30
CA GLU A 125 5.54 10.96 11.44
C GLU A 125 4.98 10.69 10.05
N TRP A 126 3.70 10.40 9.95
CA TRP A 126 3.01 10.30 8.66
C TRP A 126 3.06 11.62 7.91
N ASP A 127 2.79 12.73 8.60
CA ASP A 127 2.84 14.07 8.00
C ASP A 127 4.25 14.40 7.49
N LYS A 128 5.29 14.02 8.21
CA LYS A 128 6.67 14.21 7.78
C LYS A 128 6.97 13.37 6.52
N LEU A 129 6.49 12.13 6.49
CA LEU A 129 6.63 11.28 5.31
C LEU A 129 5.95 11.89 4.10
N LEU A 130 4.71 12.36 4.26
CA LEU A 130 3.97 13.00 3.18
C LEU A 130 4.72 14.22 2.64
N SER A 131 5.28 15.05 3.53
CA SER A 131 6.06 16.21 3.11
C SER A 131 7.25 15.80 2.24
N GLY A 132 7.95 14.75 2.62
CA GLY A 132 9.07 14.23 1.83
C GLY A 132 8.65 13.68 0.48
N LEU A 133 7.53 12.95 0.44
CA LEU A 133 7.00 12.39 -0.79
C LEU A 133 6.50 13.49 -1.74
N LYS A 134 5.85 14.52 -1.20
CA LYS A 134 5.35 15.65 -1.99
C LYS A 134 6.48 16.49 -2.59
N LEU A 135 7.67 16.46 -2.01
CA LEU A 135 8.83 17.11 -2.62
C LEU A 135 9.27 16.37 -3.90
N ILE A 136 8.99 15.09 -4.01
CA ILE A 136 9.31 14.31 -5.22
C ILE A 136 8.25 14.56 -6.30
N ASP A 137 6.98 14.55 -5.92
CA ASP A 137 5.86 14.82 -6.83
C ASP A 137 4.69 15.43 -6.04
N ALA A 138 4.52 16.73 -6.17
CA ALA A 138 3.46 17.47 -5.46
C ALA A 138 2.06 17.10 -5.96
N ASP A 139 1.94 16.57 -7.17
CA ASP A 139 0.66 16.24 -7.79
C ASP A 139 0.20 14.81 -7.53
N CYS A 140 1.06 13.97 -6.96
CA CYS A 140 0.71 12.63 -6.58
C CYS A 140 0.01 12.61 -5.23
N ASP A 141 -1.05 11.80 -5.09
CA ASP A 141 -1.72 11.57 -3.82
C ASP A 141 -1.13 10.34 -3.14
N PHE A 142 -1.27 10.28 -1.81
CA PHE A 142 -0.72 9.20 -1.01
C PHE A 142 -1.73 8.74 0.02
N CYS A 143 -1.82 7.43 0.22
CA CYS A 143 -2.60 6.88 1.32
C CYS A 143 -1.92 5.62 1.87
N SER A 144 -2.41 5.17 3.00
CA SER A 144 -1.84 4.00 3.68
C SER A 144 -2.92 2.95 3.89
N TRP A 145 -2.61 1.72 3.52
CA TRP A 145 -3.38 0.55 3.91
C TRP A 145 -2.62 -0.12 5.05
N HIS A 146 -3.21 -0.13 6.22
CA HIS A 146 -2.61 -0.70 7.43
C HIS A 146 -3.56 -1.70 8.07
N LYS A 147 -3.17 -2.25 9.20
CA LYS A 147 -3.88 -3.33 9.86
C LYS A 147 -5.40 -3.12 9.95
N ASP A 148 -5.83 -1.93 10.36
CA ASP A 148 -7.25 -1.65 10.55
C ASP A 148 -8.05 -1.74 9.24
N ILE A 149 -7.45 -1.26 8.14
CA ILE A 149 -8.08 -1.33 6.82
C ILE A 149 -8.19 -2.79 6.36
N PHE A 150 -7.13 -3.56 6.56
CA PHE A 150 -7.14 -4.98 6.18
C PHE A 150 -8.17 -5.76 6.97
N GLU A 151 -8.24 -5.54 8.27
CA GLU A 151 -9.23 -6.21 9.12
C GLU A 151 -10.65 -5.81 8.75
N ASP A 152 -10.90 -4.53 8.50
CA ASP A 152 -12.21 -4.03 8.08
C ASP A 152 -12.66 -4.68 6.77
N PHE A 153 -11.79 -4.74 5.79
CA PHE A 153 -12.08 -5.39 4.52
C PHE A 153 -12.40 -6.87 4.73
N PHE A 154 -11.59 -7.56 5.50
CA PHE A 154 -11.75 -8.98 5.77
C PHE A 154 -13.09 -9.27 6.45
N LEU A 155 -13.45 -8.45 7.44
CA LEU A 155 -14.72 -8.60 8.14
C LEU A 155 -15.92 -8.36 7.24
N LYS A 156 -15.84 -7.37 6.35
CA LYS A 156 -16.91 -7.10 5.37
C LYS A 156 -17.09 -8.27 4.42
N ASP A 157 -16.00 -8.88 3.98
CA ASP A 157 -16.05 -10.02 3.08
C ASP A 157 -16.67 -11.24 3.77
N THR A 158 -16.33 -11.48 5.03
CA THR A 158 -16.84 -12.62 5.77
C THR A 158 -18.31 -12.47 6.18
N ASN A 159 -18.83 -11.26 6.19
CA ASN A 159 -20.22 -10.97 6.58
C ASN A 159 -21.21 -10.97 5.41
N ARG A 160 -20.77 -11.38 4.24
CA ARG A 160 -21.64 -11.48 3.06
C ARG A 160 -22.48 -12.74 3.05
#